data_6e5daff5cbb80b101427c2b62b5e589e
#
_entry.id   6e5daff5cbb80b101427c2b62b5e589e
#
_cell.length_a   1.000
_cell.length_b   1.000
_cell.length_c   1.000
_cell.angle_alpha   90.00
_cell.angle_beta   90.00
_cell.angle_gamma   90.00
#
_symmetry.space_group_name_H-M   'P 1'
#
loop_
_entity.id
_entity.type
_entity.pdbx_description
1 polymer ?
#
loop_
_entity_poly.entity_id
_entity_poly.type
_entity_poly.pdbx_seq_one_letter_code
_entity_poly.pdbx_strand_id
1 'polypeptide(L)'
;MIRLTQTRAPSSICMRDAYCRAVMELARKNPAIVSVEADVCSSMGMEPFRQEVPERSINCGIQEANAVTMASGMSLMGMIPTFNAFATFASRRVYDQVVISCGFAGANVKIFGGDAGITAASNGGTHMAMEDVSIMVAVPGMTVVEPALAGVVPQLFDKYGNVYLRCARKLVPQIYEEGTDFTVGKANVLREGTDVTLVACGIMLAEALNAAEVLAR
;
A
#
# COMPACT_ATOMS: atom_id res chain seq x y z
N MET A 1 1.87 13.31 -17.73
CA MET A 1 2.30 12.43 -18.87
C MET A 1 3.11 11.27 -18.28
N ILE A 2 2.85 10.04 -18.70
CA ILE A 2 3.63 8.87 -18.26
C ILE A 2 5.04 8.93 -18.82
N ARG A 3 6.03 8.84 -17.95
CA ARG A 3 7.45 8.82 -18.33
C ARG A 3 8.11 7.57 -17.74
N LEU A 4 8.73 6.77 -18.59
CA LEU A 4 9.40 5.53 -18.21
C LEU A 4 10.90 5.76 -18.09
N THR A 5 11.53 5.09 -17.11
CA THR A 5 12.99 5.06 -17.00
C THR A 5 13.61 4.32 -18.18
N GLN A 6 14.81 4.73 -18.60
CA GLN A 6 15.55 4.06 -19.65
C GLN A 6 16.06 2.66 -19.23
N THR A 7 16.38 2.53 -17.95
CA THR A 7 16.83 1.28 -17.35
C THR A 7 15.91 0.91 -16.20
N ARG A 8 15.61 -0.37 -16.01
CA ARG A 8 14.83 -0.88 -14.89
C ARG A 8 15.75 -1.25 -13.72
N ALA A 9 16.65 -0.34 -13.36
CA ALA A 9 17.51 -0.52 -12.21
C ALA A 9 16.65 -0.58 -10.92
N PRO A 10 17.10 -1.28 -9.87
CA PRO A 10 16.44 -1.23 -8.57
C PRO A 10 16.31 0.22 -8.08
N SER A 11 15.18 0.55 -7.51
CA SER A 11 14.96 1.88 -6.92
C SER A 11 15.94 2.14 -5.78
N SER A 12 16.25 3.40 -5.51
CA SER A 12 17.14 3.81 -4.41
C SER A 12 16.51 3.67 -3.03
N ILE A 13 15.19 3.51 -2.97
CA ILE A 13 14.40 3.44 -1.72
C ILE A 13 13.36 2.34 -1.84
N CYS A 14 13.13 1.59 -0.76
CA CYS A 14 12.06 0.61 -0.74
C CYS A 14 10.68 1.27 -0.58
N MET A 15 9.64 0.58 -1.04
CA MET A 15 8.27 1.14 -1.08
C MET A 15 7.72 1.52 0.30
N ARG A 16 8.05 0.77 1.36
CA ARG A 16 7.59 1.11 2.72
C ARG A 16 8.20 2.42 3.24
N ASP A 17 9.49 2.66 2.95
CA ASP A 17 10.16 3.90 3.37
C ASP A 17 9.66 5.09 2.54
N ALA A 18 9.40 4.88 1.26
CA ALA A 18 8.76 5.87 0.39
C ALA A 18 7.32 6.18 0.83
N TYR A 19 6.57 5.17 1.27
CA TYR A 19 5.25 5.33 1.87
C TYR A 19 5.32 6.17 3.15
N CYS A 20 6.22 5.81 4.08
CA CYS A 20 6.38 6.57 5.33
C CYS A 20 6.70 8.05 5.05
N ARG A 21 7.62 8.34 4.14
CA ARG A 21 7.94 9.73 3.74
C ARG A 21 6.71 10.47 3.24
N ALA A 22 5.93 9.86 2.35
CA ALA A 22 4.72 10.47 1.82
C ALA A 22 3.67 10.73 2.92
N VAL A 23 3.46 9.77 3.82
CA VAL A 23 2.53 9.92 4.95
C VAL A 23 3.00 11.02 5.91
N MET A 24 4.30 11.12 6.19
CA MET A 24 4.87 12.21 7.02
C MET A 24 4.63 13.59 6.40
N GLU A 25 4.86 13.73 5.09
CA GLU A 25 4.60 14.99 4.38
C GLU A 25 3.13 15.40 4.44
N LEU A 26 2.22 14.44 4.34
CA LEU A 26 0.78 14.65 4.49
C LEU A 26 0.41 15.02 5.95
N ALA A 27 0.99 14.30 6.92
CA ALA A 27 0.72 14.52 8.34
C ALA A 27 1.22 15.87 8.85
N ARG A 28 2.27 16.43 8.27
CA ARG A 28 2.73 17.80 8.53
C ARG A 28 1.68 18.85 8.13
N LYS A 29 0.90 18.56 7.09
CA LYS A 29 -0.13 19.44 6.54
C LYS A 29 -1.52 19.18 7.14
N ASN A 30 -1.77 17.95 7.59
CA ASN A 30 -3.07 17.53 8.09
C ASN A 30 -2.91 16.79 9.44
N PRO A 31 -3.26 17.44 10.57
CA PRO A 31 -3.14 16.86 11.90
C PRO A 31 -4.12 15.70 12.15
N ALA A 32 -5.13 15.49 11.31
CA ALA A 32 -6.05 14.36 11.41
C ALA A 32 -5.39 13.02 11.04
N ILE A 33 -4.24 13.02 10.36
CA ILE A 33 -3.53 11.79 9.99
C ILE A 33 -2.83 11.22 11.22
N VAL A 34 -3.16 9.96 11.55
CA VAL A 34 -2.60 9.19 12.67
C VAL A 34 -2.12 7.82 12.19
N SER A 35 -1.05 7.31 12.79
CA SER A 35 -0.53 5.97 12.52
C SER A 35 -0.97 5.01 13.62
N VAL A 36 -1.51 3.87 13.24
CA VAL A 36 -1.91 2.78 14.13
C VAL A 36 -1.18 1.51 13.70
N GLU A 37 -0.61 0.79 14.64
CA GLU A 37 0.15 -0.42 14.34
C GLU A 37 0.09 -1.44 15.48
N ALA A 38 0.51 -2.67 15.20
CA ALA A 38 0.44 -3.79 16.12
C ALA A 38 1.85 -4.34 16.42
N ASP A 39 2.69 -3.50 17.06
CA ASP A 39 4.08 -3.80 17.45
C ASP A 39 5.01 -4.11 16.26
N VAL A 40 4.73 -3.49 15.11
CA VAL A 40 5.51 -3.68 13.86
C VAL A 40 6.00 -2.38 13.24
N CYS A 41 6.04 -1.28 14.00
CA CYS A 41 6.41 0.05 13.54
C CYS A 41 7.72 0.05 12.73
N SER A 42 8.79 -0.49 13.31
CA SER A 42 10.10 -0.61 12.64
C SER A 42 10.03 -1.50 11.39
N SER A 43 9.33 -2.63 11.48
CA SER A 43 9.19 -3.56 10.34
C SER A 43 8.43 -2.95 9.16
N MET A 44 7.47 -2.06 9.44
CA MET A 44 6.69 -1.35 8.43
C MET A 44 7.33 -0.03 7.98
N GLY A 45 8.52 0.30 8.48
CA GLY A 45 9.24 1.51 8.10
C GLY A 45 8.64 2.80 8.67
N MET A 46 7.75 2.71 9.68
CA MET A 46 7.05 3.85 10.27
C MET A 46 7.77 4.50 11.46
N GLU A 47 8.97 4.02 11.77
CA GLU A 47 9.79 4.58 12.86
C GLU A 47 10.05 6.10 12.73
N PRO A 48 10.36 6.65 11.54
CA PRO A 48 10.50 8.10 11.38
C PRO A 48 9.21 8.87 11.72
N PHE A 49 8.04 8.33 11.37
CA PHE A 49 6.75 8.94 11.74
C PHE A 49 6.59 8.97 13.26
N ARG A 50 6.87 7.86 13.95
CA ARG A 50 6.78 7.75 15.40
C ARG A 50 7.73 8.73 16.11
N GLN A 51 8.92 8.93 15.58
CA GLN A 51 9.89 9.86 16.15
C GLN A 51 9.49 11.32 15.97
N GLU A 52 8.89 11.68 14.83
CA GLU A 52 8.52 13.06 14.51
C GLU A 52 7.21 13.49 15.21
N VAL A 53 6.22 12.59 15.27
CA VAL A 53 4.89 12.88 15.82
C VAL A 53 4.41 11.75 16.74
N PRO A 54 5.08 11.51 17.88
CA PRO A 54 4.80 10.39 18.77
C PRO A 54 3.38 10.37 19.31
N GLU A 55 2.75 11.53 19.50
CA GLU A 55 1.37 11.67 19.97
C GLU A 55 0.31 11.20 18.94
N ARG A 56 0.72 11.01 17.70
CA ARG A 56 -0.11 10.48 16.60
C ARG A 56 0.32 9.11 16.12
N SER A 57 1.23 8.46 16.85
CA SER A 57 1.70 7.10 16.57
C SER A 57 1.25 6.15 17.67
N ILE A 58 0.32 5.27 17.37
CA ILE A 58 -0.38 4.44 18.34
C ILE A 58 0.03 2.99 18.13
N ASN A 59 0.72 2.43 19.13
CA ASN A 59 1.03 1.00 19.18
C ASN A 59 0.00 0.27 20.03
N CYS A 60 -0.76 -0.64 19.42
CA CYS A 60 -1.79 -1.43 20.10
C CYS A 60 -1.24 -2.72 20.72
N GLY A 61 0.07 -2.99 20.61
CA GLY A 61 0.61 -4.32 20.87
C GLY A 61 0.26 -5.30 19.74
N ILE A 62 0.62 -6.56 19.87
CA ILE A 62 0.35 -7.59 18.84
C ILE A 62 -1.14 -7.95 18.82
N GLN A 63 -1.96 -7.05 18.33
CA GLN A 63 -3.44 -7.13 18.34
C GLN A 63 -4.03 -6.47 17.09
N GLU A 64 -3.77 -7.00 15.93
CA GLU A 64 -4.17 -6.38 14.65
C GLU A 64 -5.69 -6.18 14.53
N ALA A 65 -6.49 -7.14 15.03
CA ALA A 65 -7.95 -7.01 15.04
C ALA A 65 -8.41 -5.80 15.87
N ASN A 66 -7.80 -5.57 17.04
CA ASN A 66 -8.05 -4.39 17.86
C ASN A 66 -7.56 -3.11 17.17
N ALA A 67 -6.35 -3.14 16.58
CA ALA A 67 -5.74 -2.00 15.91
C ALA A 67 -6.61 -1.48 14.74
N VAL A 68 -7.12 -2.37 13.89
CA VAL A 68 -7.98 -1.97 12.77
C VAL A 68 -9.34 -1.47 13.23
N THR A 69 -9.91 -2.06 14.31
CA THR A 69 -11.16 -1.59 14.90
C THR A 69 -11.00 -0.21 15.54
N MET A 70 -9.89 0.04 16.26
CA MET A 70 -9.54 1.36 16.77
C MET A 70 -9.38 2.39 15.64
N ALA A 71 -8.66 2.03 14.57
CA ALA A 71 -8.52 2.89 13.40
C ALA A 71 -9.90 3.25 12.81
N SER A 72 -10.81 2.29 12.71
CA SER A 72 -12.18 2.56 12.29
C SER A 72 -12.89 3.58 13.21
N GLY A 73 -12.84 3.36 14.52
CA GLY A 73 -13.43 4.29 15.50
C GLY A 73 -12.83 5.70 15.41
N MET A 74 -11.52 5.82 15.27
CA MET A 74 -10.84 7.11 15.05
C MET A 74 -11.32 7.79 13.77
N SER A 75 -11.49 7.02 12.70
CA SER A 75 -12.00 7.54 11.43
C SER A 75 -13.40 8.14 11.57
N LEU A 76 -14.29 7.48 12.29
CA LEU A 76 -15.65 7.97 12.57
C LEU A 76 -15.66 9.24 13.44
N MET A 77 -14.56 9.50 14.16
CA MET A 77 -14.33 10.74 14.92
C MET A 77 -13.62 11.83 14.11
N GLY A 78 -13.46 11.64 12.79
CA GLY A 78 -12.89 12.64 11.88
C GLY A 78 -11.39 12.54 11.67
N MET A 79 -10.71 11.54 12.21
CA MET A 79 -9.30 11.28 11.92
C MET A 79 -9.14 10.52 10.59
N ILE A 80 -7.92 10.51 10.06
CA ILE A 80 -7.52 9.73 8.88
C ILE A 80 -6.44 8.74 9.33
N PRO A 81 -6.82 7.61 9.91
CA PRO A 81 -5.86 6.64 10.40
C PRO A 81 -5.23 5.85 9.25
N THR A 82 -3.92 5.61 9.37
CA THR A 82 -3.24 4.56 8.61
C THR A 82 -2.93 3.39 9.53
N PHE A 83 -3.51 2.22 9.24
CA PHE A 83 -3.19 0.97 9.92
C PHE A 83 -2.08 0.25 9.17
N ASN A 84 -0.96 -0.01 9.85
CA ASN A 84 0.26 -0.52 9.23
C ASN A 84 0.62 -1.89 9.81
N ALA A 85 0.64 -2.92 8.95
CA ALA A 85 1.05 -4.27 9.33
C ALA A 85 1.59 -5.04 8.10
N PHE A 86 2.12 -6.25 8.32
CA PHE A 86 2.40 -7.15 7.20
C PHE A 86 1.11 -7.46 6.43
N ALA A 87 1.19 -7.58 5.12
CA ALA A 87 0.02 -7.76 4.25
C ALA A 87 -0.88 -8.92 4.70
N THR A 88 -0.28 -10.03 5.16
CA THR A 88 -1.04 -11.17 5.69
C THR A 88 -1.80 -10.84 6.97
N PHE A 89 -1.28 -9.96 7.82
CA PHE A 89 -1.91 -9.54 9.08
C PHE A 89 -2.86 -8.36 8.88
N ALA A 90 -2.58 -7.51 7.90
CA ALA A 90 -3.45 -6.42 7.50
C ALA A 90 -4.66 -6.87 6.65
N SER A 91 -4.69 -8.12 6.21
CA SER A 91 -5.78 -8.68 5.42
C SER A 91 -6.43 -9.89 6.11
N ARG A 92 -5.87 -11.07 5.98
CA ARG A 92 -6.47 -12.33 6.45
C ARG A 92 -6.80 -12.34 7.94
N ARG A 93 -5.86 -11.86 8.79
CA ARG A 93 -6.02 -11.88 10.26
C ARG A 93 -7.15 -10.97 10.74
N VAL A 94 -7.42 -9.88 10.03
CA VAL A 94 -8.35 -8.81 10.43
C VAL A 94 -9.55 -8.69 9.48
N TYR A 95 -9.78 -9.68 8.63
CA TYR A 95 -10.76 -9.57 7.55
C TYR A 95 -12.17 -9.26 8.06
N ASP A 96 -12.63 -9.93 9.10
CA ASP A 96 -13.93 -9.68 9.71
C ASP A 96 -14.05 -8.22 10.19
N GLN A 97 -13.05 -7.70 10.90
CA GLN A 97 -13.02 -6.32 11.38
C GLN A 97 -12.96 -5.31 10.23
N VAL A 98 -12.24 -5.64 9.15
CA VAL A 98 -12.22 -4.80 7.94
C VAL A 98 -13.59 -4.76 7.28
N VAL A 99 -14.27 -5.90 7.15
CA VAL A 99 -15.63 -5.95 6.57
C VAL A 99 -16.62 -5.17 7.41
N ILE A 100 -16.70 -5.46 8.72
CA ILE A 100 -17.73 -4.91 9.60
C ILE A 100 -17.37 -3.49 10.07
N SER A 101 -16.19 -3.31 10.65
CA SER A 101 -15.85 -2.03 11.27
C SER A 101 -15.41 -0.98 10.25
N CYS A 102 -14.79 -1.37 9.13
CA CYS A 102 -14.38 -0.42 8.11
C CYS A 102 -15.38 -0.34 6.95
N GLY A 103 -15.69 -1.46 6.30
CA GLY A 103 -16.54 -1.52 5.12
C GLY A 103 -17.97 -1.15 5.42
N PHE A 104 -18.65 -1.91 6.28
CA PHE A 104 -20.05 -1.70 6.64
C PHE A 104 -20.29 -0.35 7.34
N ALA A 105 -19.37 0.06 8.22
CA ALA A 105 -19.48 1.36 8.92
C ALA A 105 -19.14 2.57 8.03
N GLY A 106 -18.66 2.37 6.80
CA GLY A 106 -18.30 3.48 5.90
C GLY A 106 -17.11 4.32 6.40
N ALA A 107 -16.14 3.69 7.07
CA ALA A 107 -14.99 4.35 7.63
C ALA A 107 -14.02 4.88 6.55
N ASN A 108 -13.04 5.68 6.97
CA ASN A 108 -11.98 6.23 6.12
C ASN A 108 -10.59 5.78 6.61
N VAL A 109 -10.33 4.49 6.53
CA VAL A 109 -9.07 3.88 7.00
C VAL A 109 -8.14 3.58 5.83
N LYS A 110 -6.86 3.95 5.97
CA LYS A 110 -5.80 3.61 5.02
C LYS A 110 -5.03 2.41 5.56
N ILE A 111 -5.27 1.24 4.99
CA ILE A 111 -4.65 -0.02 5.42
C ILE A 111 -3.40 -0.25 4.58
N PHE A 112 -2.24 -0.23 5.21
CA PHE A 112 -0.96 -0.52 4.58
C PHE A 112 -0.53 -1.96 4.86
N GLY A 113 -0.46 -2.78 3.82
CA GLY A 113 0.00 -4.16 3.84
C GLY A 113 1.41 -4.30 3.28
N GLY A 114 2.40 -4.31 4.16
CA GLY A 114 3.80 -4.51 3.78
C GLY A 114 4.14 -5.97 3.50
N ASP A 115 5.20 -6.21 2.74
CA ASP A 115 5.75 -7.54 2.43
C ASP A 115 4.74 -8.47 1.71
N ALA A 116 3.96 -7.90 0.79
CA ALA A 116 2.89 -8.60 0.08
C ALA A 116 3.37 -9.79 -0.77
N GLY A 117 2.49 -10.74 -1.00
CA GLY A 117 2.75 -11.95 -1.79
C GLY A 117 3.87 -12.79 -1.18
N ILE A 118 4.77 -13.27 -2.01
CA ILE A 118 5.95 -14.07 -1.60
C ILE A 118 7.15 -13.20 -1.18
N THR A 119 7.01 -11.88 -1.18
CA THR A 119 8.13 -10.96 -0.91
C THR A 119 8.56 -10.95 0.55
N ALA A 120 7.78 -11.52 1.47
CA ALA A 120 8.18 -11.82 2.85
C ALA A 120 9.41 -12.74 2.94
N ALA A 121 9.68 -13.53 1.90
CA ALA A 121 10.90 -14.35 1.69
C ALA A 121 11.26 -15.21 2.91
N SER A 122 12.33 -14.85 3.64
CA SER A 122 12.86 -15.60 4.78
C SER A 122 11.90 -15.76 5.96
N ASN A 123 10.86 -14.92 6.07
CA ASN A 123 9.84 -15.05 7.11
C ASN A 123 8.91 -16.27 6.87
N GLY A 124 8.91 -16.80 5.64
CA GLY A 124 8.14 -18.00 5.27
C GLY A 124 6.64 -17.80 5.13
N GLY A 125 5.92 -18.90 4.94
CA GLY A 125 4.49 -18.91 4.60
C GLY A 125 3.55 -18.23 5.60
N THR A 126 3.93 -18.11 6.87
CA THR A 126 3.15 -17.40 7.89
C THR A 126 3.06 -15.90 7.63
N HIS A 127 4.00 -15.34 6.87
CA HIS A 127 4.08 -13.91 6.53
C HIS A 127 3.78 -13.63 5.05
N MET A 128 3.56 -14.66 4.24
CA MET A 128 3.20 -14.52 2.83
C MET A 128 1.71 -14.26 2.66
N ALA A 129 1.36 -13.19 1.97
CA ALA A 129 -0.01 -12.81 1.68
C ALA A 129 -0.34 -13.15 0.23
N MET A 130 -0.86 -14.36 0.00
CA MET A 130 -1.19 -14.85 -1.34
C MET A 130 -2.61 -14.47 -1.76
N GLU A 131 -3.51 -14.36 -0.79
CA GLU A 131 -4.94 -14.14 -0.96
C GLU A 131 -5.42 -12.71 -0.68
N ASP A 132 -4.53 -11.83 -0.23
CA ASP A 132 -4.85 -10.49 0.29
C ASP A 132 -5.63 -9.63 -0.72
N VAL A 133 -5.25 -9.63 -1.99
CA VAL A 133 -5.96 -8.88 -3.03
C VAL A 133 -7.39 -9.38 -3.17
N SER A 134 -7.58 -10.71 -3.27
CA SER A 134 -8.90 -11.30 -3.52
C SER A 134 -9.89 -11.04 -2.39
N ILE A 135 -9.45 -11.16 -1.12
CA ILE A 135 -10.32 -10.89 0.03
C ILE A 135 -10.58 -9.39 0.20
N MET A 136 -9.60 -8.53 -0.03
CA MET A 136 -9.77 -7.09 0.11
C MET A 136 -10.63 -6.48 -0.99
N VAL A 137 -10.55 -6.98 -2.23
CA VAL A 137 -11.45 -6.55 -3.32
C VAL A 137 -12.91 -6.93 -3.04
N ALA A 138 -13.15 -7.99 -2.26
CA ALA A 138 -14.50 -8.41 -1.90
C ALA A 138 -15.16 -7.49 -0.84
N VAL A 139 -14.42 -6.61 -0.17
CA VAL A 139 -14.98 -5.66 0.80
C VAL A 139 -15.66 -4.51 0.06
N PRO A 140 -16.98 -4.28 0.28
CA PRO A 140 -17.68 -3.20 -0.40
C PRO A 140 -17.04 -1.82 -0.17
N GLY A 141 -16.80 -1.07 -1.23
CA GLY A 141 -16.21 0.27 -1.17
C GLY A 141 -14.70 0.30 -0.94
N MET A 142 -14.03 -0.83 -0.80
CA MET A 142 -12.58 -0.89 -0.67
C MET A 142 -11.89 -0.52 -1.99
N THR A 143 -10.90 0.36 -1.90
CA THR A 143 -9.98 0.65 -3.00
C THR A 143 -8.69 -0.13 -2.77
N VAL A 144 -8.40 -1.11 -3.62
CA VAL A 144 -7.19 -1.93 -3.54
C VAL A 144 -6.14 -1.40 -4.50
N VAL A 145 -4.92 -1.15 -4.00
CA VAL A 145 -3.82 -0.56 -4.79
C VAL A 145 -2.52 -1.32 -4.56
N GLU A 146 -1.87 -1.71 -5.64
CA GLU A 146 -0.49 -2.17 -5.63
C GLU A 146 0.35 -1.23 -6.52
N PRO A 147 0.96 -0.20 -5.94
CA PRO A 147 1.65 0.81 -6.71
C PRO A 147 3.03 0.33 -7.15
N ALA A 148 3.45 0.78 -8.33
CA ALA A 148 4.83 0.71 -8.78
C ALA A 148 5.62 2.00 -8.46
N LEU A 149 4.98 2.97 -7.80
CA LEU A 149 5.55 4.26 -7.39
C LEU A 149 4.80 4.83 -6.19
N ALA A 150 5.53 5.33 -5.18
CA ALA A 150 4.94 5.94 -3.98
C ALA A 150 4.21 7.28 -4.22
N GLY A 151 4.42 7.93 -5.36
CA GLY A 151 3.75 9.18 -5.72
C GLY A 151 2.22 9.12 -5.79
N VAL A 152 1.65 7.90 -5.76
CA VAL A 152 0.19 7.71 -5.69
C VAL A 152 -0.37 7.95 -4.27
N VAL A 153 0.46 7.86 -3.22
CA VAL A 153 0.01 7.90 -1.81
C VAL A 153 -0.83 9.14 -1.47
N PRO A 154 -0.49 10.38 -1.89
CA PRO A 154 -1.34 11.54 -1.62
C PRO A 154 -2.78 11.38 -2.11
N GLN A 155 -2.98 10.87 -3.33
CA GLN A 155 -4.32 10.65 -3.89
C GLN A 155 -5.15 9.64 -3.07
N LEU A 156 -4.48 8.67 -2.43
CA LEU A 156 -5.15 7.68 -1.59
C LEU A 156 -5.64 8.29 -0.27
N PHE A 157 -4.92 9.28 0.26
CA PHE A 157 -5.32 10.00 1.48
C PHE A 157 -6.38 11.06 1.20
N ASP A 158 -6.37 11.68 0.02
CA ASP A 158 -7.42 12.62 -0.41
C ASP A 158 -8.76 11.92 -0.69
N LYS A 159 -8.71 10.64 -1.06
CA LYS A 159 -9.92 9.85 -1.30
C LYS A 159 -10.57 9.45 0.03
N TYR A 160 -11.81 9.87 0.26
CA TYR A 160 -12.61 9.36 1.38
C TYR A 160 -12.94 7.87 1.16
N GLY A 161 -12.91 7.09 2.23
CA GLY A 161 -13.22 5.66 2.23
C GLY A 161 -11.99 4.78 2.48
N ASN A 162 -12.25 3.49 2.53
CA ASN A 162 -11.22 2.52 2.87
C ASN A 162 -10.31 2.23 1.68
N VAL A 163 -9.01 2.21 1.95
CA VAL A 163 -7.96 1.90 0.98
C VAL A 163 -7.10 0.78 1.54
N TYR A 164 -6.87 -0.25 0.76
CA TYR A 164 -5.83 -1.24 1.00
C TYR A 164 -4.67 -1.01 0.02
N LEU A 165 -3.54 -0.54 0.55
CA LEU A 165 -2.30 -0.35 -0.18
C LEU A 165 -1.34 -1.48 0.16
N ARG A 166 -0.97 -2.30 -0.82
CA ARG A 166 0.00 -3.38 -0.64
C ARG A 166 1.32 -3.07 -1.32
N CYS A 167 2.43 -3.48 -0.74
CA CYS A 167 3.74 -3.30 -1.37
C CYS A 167 4.71 -4.44 -1.07
N ALA A 168 5.68 -4.60 -1.96
CA ALA A 168 6.77 -5.54 -1.81
C ALA A 168 7.77 -5.09 -0.73
N ARG A 169 8.48 -6.06 -0.14
CA ARG A 169 9.45 -5.85 0.95
C ARG A 169 10.71 -5.14 0.51
N LYS A 170 11.27 -5.55 -0.63
CA LYS A 170 12.60 -5.16 -1.09
C LYS A 170 12.56 -4.00 -2.08
N LEU A 171 13.74 -3.53 -2.47
CA LEU A 171 13.88 -2.64 -3.61
C LEU A 171 13.29 -3.31 -4.84
N VAL A 172 12.46 -2.58 -5.56
CA VAL A 172 11.82 -3.04 -6.80
C VAL A 172 12.39 -2.27 -7.99
N PRO A 173 12.33 -2.81 -9.22
CA PRO A 173 12.73 -2.07 -10.39
C PRO A 173 11.99 -0.74 -10.51
N GLN A 174 12.73 0.33 -10.73
CA GLN A 174 12.14 1.63 -10.98
C GLN A 174 11.68 1.70 -12.45
N ILE A 175 10.38 1.72 -12.65
CA ILE A 175 9.75 1.75 -13.97
C ILE A 175 9.47 3.18 -14.43
N TYR A 176 9.09 4.04 -13.51
CA TYR A 176 8.67 5.40 -13.80
C TYR A 176 9.71 6.42 -13.34
N GLU A 177 9.87 7.48 -14.10
CA GLU A 177 10.62 8.66 -13.67
C GLU A 177 9.91 9.39 -12.54
N GLU A 178 10.67 10.08 -11.70
CA GLU A 178 10.10 10.96 -10.68
C GLU A 178 9.18 12.03 -11.29
N GLY A 179 8.12 12.38 -10.57
CA GLY A 179 7.13 13.33 -11.04
C GLY A 179 6.23 12.81 -12.18
N THR A 180 6.19 11.49 -12.41
CA THR A 180 5.20 10.89 -13.31
C THR A 180 3.81 10.97 -12.68
N ASP A 181 2.85 11.52 -13.43
CA ASP A 181 1.47 11.67 -12.99
C ASP A 181 0.69 10.37 -13.14
N PHE A 182 0.03 9.98 -12.07
CA PHE A 182 -0.90 8.85 -12.03
C PHE A 182 -2.28 9.31 -11.59
N THR A 183 -3.29 8.60 -12.06
CA THR A 183 -4.67 8.74 -11.56
C THR A 183 -5.12 7.40 -11.01
N VAL A 184 -5.48 7.35 -9.74
CA VAL A 184 -6.02 6.13 -9.11
C VAL A 184 -7.30 5.69 -9.83
N GLY A 185 -7.37 4.41 -10.17
CA GLY A 185 -8.50 3.83 -10.90
C GLY A 185 -8.41 3.94 -12.42
N LYS A 186 -7.31 4.49 -12.96
CA LYS A 186 -7.08 4.58 -14.41
C LYS A 186 -5.89 3.71 -14.83
N ALA A 187 -6.11 2.83 -15.79
CA ALA A 187 -5.04 2.08 -16.43
C ALA A 187 -4.21 2.98 -17.37
N ASN A 188 -2.92 2.70 -17.46
CA ASN A 188 -2.00 3.41 -18.34
C ASN A 188 -1.43 2.45 -19.38
N VAL A 189 -1.50 2.82 -20.65
CA VAL A 189 -0.84 2.10 -21.74
C VAL A 189 0.64 2.49 -21.75
N LEU A 190 1.53 1.54 -21.52
CA LEU A 190 2.97 1.75 -21.49
C LEU A 190 3.65 1.35 -22.80
N ARG A 191 3.01 0.51 -23.58
CA ARG A 191 3.47 0.03 -24.86
C ARG A 191 2.27 -0.32 -25.74
N GLU A 192 2.28 0.15 -26.97
CA GLU A 192 1.28 -0.22 -27.97
C GLU A 192 1.62 -1.58 -28.61
N GLY A 193 0.59 -2.28 -29.09
CA GLY A 193 0.70 -3.58 -29.77
C GLY A 193 -0.66 -4.02 -30.30
N THR A 194 -0.68 -5.14 -31.05
CA THR A 194 -1.88 -5.66 -31.74
C THR A 194 -2.20 -7.12 -31.42
N ASP A 195 -1.23 -7.91 -30.94
CA ASP A 195 -1.35 -9.36 -30.86
C ASP A 195 -1.85 -9.85 -29.51
N VAL A 196 -1.41 -9.21 -28.41
CA VAL A 196 -1.76 -9.57 -27.03
C VAL A 196 -1.73 -8.35 -26.11
N THR A 197 -2.60 -8.34 -25.11
CA THR A 197 -2.57 -7.33 -24.03
C THR A 197 -2.01 -7.94 -22.75
N LEU A 198 -0.93 -7.38 -22.24
CA LEU A 198 -0.36 -7.70 -20.93
C LEU A 198 -0.84 -6.66 -19.90
N VAL A 199 -1.53 -7.10 -18.86
CA VAL A 199 -1.99 -6.23 -17.77
C VAL A 199 -1.23 -6.60 -16.51
N ALA A 200 -0.58 -5.63 -15.87
CA ALA A 200 0.25 -5.85 -14.70
C ALA A 200 0.19 -4.67 -13.72
N CYS A 201 0.45 -4.94 -12.43
CA CYS A 201 0.62 -3.94 -11.38
C CYS A 201 1.81 -4.29 -10.49
N GLY A 202 2.23 -3.35 -9.64
CA GLY A 202 3.30 -3.54 -8.67
C GLY A 202 4.59 -4.07 -9.29
N ILE A 203 5.17 -5.06 -8.63
CA ILE A 203 6.45 -5.66 -9.06
C ILE A 203 6.36 -6.42 -10.39
N MET A 204 5.18 -6.91 -10.75
CA MET A 204 4.98 -7.66 -12.00
C MET A 204 5.01 -6.77 -13.25
N LEU A 205 4.98 -5.44 -13.08
CA LEU A 205 5.05 -4.52 -14.20
C LEU A 205 6.39 -4.61 -14.94
N ALA A 206 7.50 -4.76 -14.22
CA ALA A 206 8.81 -4.97 -14.80
C ALA A 206 8.86 -6.26 -15.62
N GLU A 207 8.30 -7.35 -15.08
CA GLU A 207 8.26 -8.65 -15.75
C GLU A 207 7.37 -8.62 -17.00
N ALA A 208 6.24 -7.92 -16.95
CA ALA A 208 5.38 -7.75 -18.13
C ALA A 208 6.09 -6.96 -19.24
N LEU A 209 6.84 -5.93 -18.91
CA LEU A 209 7.64 -5.17 -19.88
C LEU A 209 8.77 -6.03 -20.48
N ASN A 210 9.46 -6.84 -19.65
CA ASN A 210 10.48 -7.78 -20.13
C ASN A 210 9.88 -8.83 -21.06
N ALA A 211 8.73 -9.40 -20.69
CA ALA A 211 8.01 -10.36 -21.54
C ALA A 211 7.61 -9.75 -22.87
N ALA A 212 7.10 -8.52 -22.87
CA ALA A 212 6.73 -7.82 -24.11
C ALA A 212 7.93 -7.56 -25.03
N GLU A 213 9.13 -7.35 -24.49
CA GLU A 213 10.36 -7.23 -25.28
C GLU A 213 10.80 -8.54 -25.92
N VAL A 214 10.65 -9.66 -25.18
CA VAL A 214 10.97 -11.00 -25.69
C VAL A 214 10.00 -11.41 -26.80
N LEU A 215 8.70 -11.17 -26.59
CA LEU A 215 7.65 -11.51 -27.55
C LEU A 215 7.72 -10.70 -28.86
N ALA A 216 8.35 -9.53 -28.83
CA ALA A 216 8.51 -8.69 -30.03
C ALA A 216 9.68 -9.07 -30.93
N ARG A 217 10.45 -10.11 -30.61
CA ARG A 217 11.57 -10.64 -31.41
C ARG A 217 11.12 -11.71 -32.37
#